data_2dc03b69836bf86859d33546fe367e98
#
_entry.id   2dc03b69836bf86859d33546fe367e98
#
_cell.length_a   1.000
_cell.length_b   1.000
_cell.length_c   1.000
_cell.angle_alpha   90.00
_cell.angle_beta   90.00
_cell.angle_gamma   90.00
#
_symmetry.space_group_name_H-M   'P 1'
#
loop_
_entity.id
_entity.type
_entity.pdbx_description
1 polymer ?
#
loop_
_entity_poly.entity_id
_entity_poly.type
_entity_poly.pdbx_seq_one_letter_code
_entity_poly.pdbx_strand_id
1 'polypeptide(L)'
;LVSYGMAKLTKAQSMYHDSLAFGPRSTFDKPLAQVQLQDVARKDPPVVHPLDKFGTIAAMLIKNPAQPIFVTSPAGKYLGSVVAEDVAAFARNKELAQAVLAMDVLRSDMPTLPADMHLPEALGIFSRPHCAESLALVNPNNDLLLGVVNKTDLYLVLSEIMRREKLQ
;
A
#
# COMPACT_ATOMS: atom_id res chain seq x y z
N LEU A 1 5.74 -32.86 24.64
CA LEU A 1 6.21 -31.45 24.81
C LEU A 1 6.82 -30.88 23.53
N VAL A 2 7.53 -31.68 22.71
CA VAL A 2 8.12 -31.23 21.44
C VAL A 2 7.05 -31.08 20.35
N SER A 3 5.98 -31.88 20.35
CA SER A 3 4.87 -31.80 19.40
C SER A 3 4.01 -30.55 19.55
N TYR A 4 3.92 -29.97 20.76
CA TYR A 4 3.15 -28.76 21.02
C TYR A 4 3.85 -27.49 20.48
N GLY A 5 5.18 -27.44 20.51
CA GLY A 5 5.99 -26.37 19.93
C GLY A 5 5.94 -26.36 18.39
N MET A 6 5.94 -27.54 17.75
CA MET A 6 5.85 -27.66 16.29
C MET A 6 4.44 -27.32 15.77
N ALA A 7 3.37 -27.65 16.48
CA ALA A 7 2.00 -27.29 16.12
C ALA A 7 1.76 -25.77 16.22
N LYS A 8 2.40 -25.06 17.15
CA LYS A 8 2.37 -23.60 17.25
C LYS A 8 3.15 -22.91 16.11
N LEU A 9 4.28 -23.46 15.72
CA LEU A 9 5.07 -22.96 14.61
C LEU A 9 4.36 -23.14 13.24
N THR A 10 3.72 -24.28 13.01
CA THR A 10 2.93 -24.52 11.80
C THR A 10 1.65 -23.69 11.75
N LYS A 11 1.00 -23.42 12.89
CA LYS A 11 -0.18 -22.56 12.97
C LYS A 11 0.16 -21.08 12.77
N ALA A 12 1.28 -20.60 13.32
CA ALA A 12 1.79 -19.26 13.05
C ALA A 12 2.20 -19.10 11.58
N GLN A 13 2.83 -20.10 10.99
CA GLN A 13 3.20 -20.12 9.57
C GLN A 13 1.97 -20.16 8.65
N SER A 14 0.91 -20.90 9.02
CA SER A 14 -0.36 -20.90 8.30
C SER A 14 -1.11 -19.57 8.42
N MET A 15 -1.10 -18.92 9.59
CA MET A 15 -1.69 -17.60 9.77
C MET A 15 -0.93 -16.50 9.00
N TYR A 16 0.39 -16.63 8.83
CA TYR A 16 1.18 -15.75 7.97
C TYR A 16 0.82 -15.94 6.48
N HIS A 17 0.54 -17.16 6.05
CA HIS A 17 0.08 -17.44 4.68
C HIS A 17 -1.33 -16.91 4.41
N ASP A 18 -2.23 -16.93 5.38
CA ASP A 18 -3.61 -16.43 5.24
C ASP A 18 -3.69 -14.89 5.36
N SER A 19 -2.75 -14.26 6.08
CA SER A 19 -2.69 -12.80 6.18
C SER A 19 -1.94 -12.14 5.02
N LEU A 20 -1.17 -12.90 4.25
CA LEU A 20 -0.66 -12.50 2.94
C LEU A 20 -1.81 -12.64 1.94
N ALA A 21 -2.72 -11.69 1.91
CA ALA A 21 -3.74 -11.53 0.86
C ALA A 21 -3.09 -11.15 -0.48
N PHE A 22 -1.89 -11.70 -0.73
CA PHE A 22 -1.15 -11.55 -1.96
C PHE A 22 -1.69 -12.55 -2.97
N GLY A 23 -1.76 -12.11 -4.19
CA GLY A 23 -2.19 -12.81 -5.35
C GLY A 23 -1.96 -14.31 -5.42
N PRO A 24 -2.26 -14.96 -6.49
CA PRO A 24 -2.26 -16.42 -6.59
C PRO A 24 -0.90 -17.00 -6.17
N ARG A 25 -0.89 -18.16 -5.56
CA ARG A 25 0.34 -18.91 -5.15
C ARG A 25 1.40 -18.98 -6.25
N SER A 26 1.00 -18.87 -7.51
CA SER A 26 1.85 -18.79 -8.69
C SER A 26 2.81 -17.58 -8.73
N THR A 27 2.55 -16.52 -7.97
CA THR A 27 3.45 -15.36 -7.89
C THR A 27 4.79 -15.74 -7.26
N PHE A 28 4.77 -16.64 -6.28
CA PHE A 28 5.98 -17.09 -5.58
C PHE A 28 6.79 -18.13 -6.35
N ASP A 29 6.23 -18.67 -7.43
CA ASP A 29 6.93 -19.63 -8.31
C ASP A 29 7.68 -18.92 -9.43
N LYS A 30 7.49 -17.61 -9.59
CA LYS A 30 8.21 -16.80 -10.57
C LYS A 30 9.58 -16.37 -10.01
N PRO A 31 10.63 -16.30 -10.85
CA PRO A 31 11.87 -15.63 -10.48
C PRO A 31 11.60 -14.18 -10.05
N LEU A 32 12.36 -13.68 -9.08
CA LEU A 32 12.19 -12.34 -8.53
C LEU A 32 12.03 -11.24 -9.60
N ALA A 33 12.86 -11.33 -10.66
CA ALA A 33 12.86 -10.38 -11.77
C ALA A 33 11.58 -10.40 -12.63
N GLN A 34 10.73 -11.42 -12.50
CA GLN A 34 9.51 -11.58 -13.29
C GLN A 34 8.23 -11.28 -12.49
N VAL A 35 8.35 -10.99 -11.19
CA VAL A 35 7.20 -10.63 -10.36
C VAL A 35 6.80 -9.19 -10.66
N GLN A 36 5.56 -9.00 -11.11
CA GLN A 36 4.99 -7.68 -11.36
C GLN A 36 4.24 -7.15 -10.14
N LEU A 37 4.20 -5.84 -9.96
CA LEU A 37 3.54 -5.22 -8.81
C LEU A 37 2.05 -5.49 -8.75
N GLN A 38 1.37 -5.64 -9.89
CA GLN A 38 -0.05 -6.01 -9.92
C GLN A 38 -0.34 -7.37 -9.26
N ASP A 39 0.68 -8.25 -9.17
CA ASP A 39 0.55 -9.58 -8.54
C ASP A 39 0.67 -9.50 -7.01
N VAL A 40 1.23 -8.42 -6.47
CA VAL A 40 1.54 -8.25 -5.04
C VAL A 40 0.79 -7.09 -4.39
N ALA A 41 0.14 -6.24 -5.17
CA ALA A 41 -0.59 -5.09 -4.67
C ALA A 41 -1.90 -5.49 -3.98
N ARG A 42 -2.27 -4.74 -2.94
CA ARG A 42 -3.60 -4.83 -2.33
C ARG A 42 -4.62 -4.07 -3.19
N LYS A 43 -5.77 -4.70 -3.46
CA LYS A 43 -6.77 -4.17 -4.40
C LYS A 43 -7.78 -3.21 -3.78
N ASP A 44 -7.83 -3.11 -2.45
CA ASP A 44 -8.79 -2.27 -1.73
C ASP A 44 -8.08 -1.13 -0.98
N PRO A 45 -7.47 -0.17 -1.69
CA PRO A 45 -6.85 0.99 -1.04
C PRO A 45 -7.92 1.89 -0.43
N PRO A 46 -7.62 2.62 0.67
CA PRO A 46 -8.52 3.63 1.20
C PRO A 46 -8.59 4.81 0.21
N VAL A 47 -9.79 5.09 -0.28
CA VAL A 47 -10.04 6.12 -1.31
C VAL A 47 -11.03 7.15 -0.80
N VAL A 48 -10.79 8.41 -1.16
CA VAL A 48 -11.71 9.53 -1.02
C VAL A 48 -11.78 10.33 -2.32
N HIS A 49 -12.81 11.13 -2.46
CA HIS A 49 -12.97 12.05 -3.58
C HIS A 49 -12.49 13.46 -3.22
N PRO A 50 -12.15 14.31 -4.20
CA PRO A 50 -11.62 15.66 -3.95
C PRO A 50 -12.47 16.54 -3.05
N LEU A 51 -13.79 16.38 -3.09
CA LEU A 51 -14.76 17.16 -2.31
C LEU A 51 -15.15 16.53 -0.97
N ASP A 52 -14.54 15.41 -0.59
CA ASP A 52 -14.79 14.79 0.70
C ASP A 52 -14.27 15.67 1.83
N LYS A 53 -15.06 15.74 2.90
CA LYS A 53 -14.79 16.62 4.03
C LYS A 53 -13.66 16.10 4.91
N PHE A 54 -12.96 17.01 5.56
CA PHE A 54 -11.90 16.72 6.51
C PHE A 54 -12.27 15.64 7.54
N GLY A 55 -13.49 15.67 8.08
CA GLY A 55 -13.95 14.69 9.07
C GLY A 55 -13.90 13.24 8.57
N THR A 56 -14.20 12.99 7.29
CA THR A 56 -14.09 11.67 6.66
C THR A 56 -12.64 11.24 6.60
N ILE A 57 -11.76 12.12 6.13
CA ILE A 57 -10.33 11.88 6.00
C ILE A 57 -9.70 11.61 7.36
N ALA A 58 -9.99 12.47 8.34
CA ALA A 58 -9.47 12.34 9.70
C ALA A 58 -9.89 11.00 10.34
N ALA A 59 -11.15 10.59 10.18
CA ALA A 59 -11.65 9.32 10.70
C ALA A 59 -10.92 8.11 10.09
N MET A 60 -10.58 8.16 8.81
CA MET A 60 -9.84 7.09 8.14
C MET A 60 -8.38 7.03 8.61
N LEU A 61 -7.71 8.20 8.73
CA LEU A 61 -6.32 8.28 9.20
C LEU A 61 -6.15 7.90 10.68
N ILE A 62 -7.15 8.18 11.53
CA ILE A 62 -7.14 7.74 12.93
C ILE A 62 -7.13 6.22 13.02
N LYS A 63 -7.83 5.53 12.12
CA LYS A 63 -7.86 4.06 12.09
C LYS A 63 -6.52 3.46 11.65
N ASN A 64 -5.84 4.11 10.70
CA ASN A 64 -4.56 3.64 10.18
C ASN A 64 -3.66 4.82 9.77
N PRO A 65 -2.97 5.46 10.72
CA PRO A 65 -2.19 6.67 10.46
C PRO A 65 -0.94 6.43 9.59
N ALA A 66 -0.48 5.20 9.51
CA ALA A 66 0.69 4.84 8.69
C ALA A 66 0.35 4.67 7.20
N GLN A 67 -0.94 4.53 6.87
CA GLN A 67 -1.38 4.32 5.49
C GLN A 67 -1.94 5.62 4.91
N PRO A 68 -1.39 6.11 3.78
CA PRO A 68 -1.97 7.27 3.08
C PRO A 68 -3.35 6.93 2.54
N ILE A 69 -4.20 7.94 2.44
CA ILE A 69 -5.48 7.87 1.76
C ILE A 69 -5.28 8.38 0.33
N PHE A 70 -5.81 7.67 -0.64
CA PHE A 70 -5.68 8.01 -2.05
C PHE A 70 -6.88 8.84 -2.50
N VAL A 71 -6.61 9.94 -3.21
CA VAL A 71 -7.65 10.80 -3.76
C VAL A 71 -7.83 10.45 -5.23
N THR A 72 -9.06 10.13 -5.62
CA THR A 72 -9.38 9.79 -7.01
C THR A 72 -10.48 10.67 -7.57
N SER A 73 -10.44 10.91 -8.88
CA SER A 73 -11.57 11.50 -9.59
C SER A 73 -12.80 10.56 -9.58
N PRO A 74 -14.00 11.02 -9.94
CA PRO A 74 -15.16 10.15 -10.12
C PRO A 74 -14.95 9.02 -11.14
N ALA A 75 -14.03 9.21 -12.08
CA ALA A 75 -13.63 8.18 -13.06
C ALA A 75 -12.57 7.21 -12.53
N GLY A 76 -12.15 7.31 -11.25
CA GLY A 76 -11.16 6.44 -10.62
C GLY A 76 -9.71 6.80 -10.92
N LYS A 77 -9.42 7.93 -11.56
CA LYS A 77 -8.05 8.38 -11.78
C LYS A 77 -7.41 8.86 -10.50
N TYR A 78 -6.18 8.44 -10.27
CA TYR A 78 -5.37 8.91 -9.14
C TYR A 78 -5.03 10.39 -9.29
N LEU A 79 -5.29 11.18 -8.24
CA LEU A 79 -5.01 12.61 -8.20
C LEU A 79 -3.91 12.96 -7.21
N GLY A 80 -3.72 12.15 -6.18
CA GLY A 80 -2.75 12.38 -5.13
C GLY A 80 -3.07 11.57 -3.88
N SER A 81 -2.29 11.78 -2.84
CA SER A 81 -2.46 11.10 -1.55
C SER A 81 -2.54 12.10 -0.41
N VAL A 82 -3.30 11.75 0.63
CA VAL A 82 -3.36 12.48 1.90
C VAL A 82 -2.64 11.68 2.96
N VAL A 83 -1.71 12.29 3.66
CA VAL A 83 -0.96 11.67 4.76
C VAL A 83 -1.34 12.29 6.10
N ALA A 84 -1.14 11.54 7.18
CA ALA A 84 -1.54 11.97 8.53
C ALA A 84 -0.86 13.28 8.97
N GLU A 85 0.37 13.53 8.53
CA GLU A 85 1.13 14.75 8.87
C GLU A 85 0.45 16.02 8.37
N ASP A 86 -0.09 15.98 7.14
CA ASP A 86 -0.76 17.14 6.54
C ASP A 86 -2.09 17.44 7.24
N VAL A 87 -2.82 16.39 7.61
CA VAL A 87 -4.10 16.49 8.31
C VAL A 87 -3.93 16.98 9.75
N ALA A 88 -2.85 16.59 10.42
CA ALA A 88 -2.56 16.99 11.81
C ALA A 88 -2.45 18.51 11.99
N ALA A 89 -2.00 19.24 10.96
CA ALA A 89 -1.91 20.69 10.99
C ALA A 89 -3.31 21.35 11.11
N PHE A 90 -4.32 20.79 10.45
CA PHE A 90 -5.69 21.31 10.45
C PHE A 90 -6.50 20.83 11.66
N ALA A 91 -6.19 19.68 12.24
CA ALA A 91 -6.91 19.11 13.37
C ALA A 91 -6.90 20.00 14.62
N ARG A 92 -5.94 20.92 14.73
CA ARG A 92 -5.80 21.86 15.86
C ARG A 92 -6.79 23.02 15.82
N ASN A 93 -7.38 23.31 14.66
CA ASN A 93 -8.35 24.40 14.48
C ASN A 93 -9.65 23.83 13.91
N LYS A 94 -10.68 23.71 14.78
CA LYS A 94 -11.98 23.11 14.43
C LYS A 94 -12.74 23.88 13.35
N GLU A 95 -12.63 25.21 13.34
CA GLU A 95 -13.30 26.05 12.33
C GLU A 95 -12.67 25.83 10.96
N LEU A 96 -11.36 25.84 10.91
CA LEU A 96 -10.61 25.59 9.68
C LEU A 96 -10.85 24.16 9.17
N ALA A 97 -10.87 23.19 10.06
CA ALA A 97 -11.12 21.78 9.72
C ALA A 97 -12.50 21.54 9.07
N GLN A 98 -13.52 22.39 9.40
CA GLN A 98 -14.83 22.27 8.77
C GLN A 98 -14.86 22.77 7.32
N ALA A 99 -13.96 23.66 6.95
CA ALA A 99 -13.86 24.22 5.60
C ALA A 99 -12.93 23.42 4.66
N VAL A 100 -12.07 22.56 5.20
CA VAL A 100 -11.07 21.82 4.44
C VAL A 100 -11.66 20.60 3.75
N LEU A 101 -11.31 20.42 2.49
CA LEU A 101 -11.66 19.28 1.64
C LEU A 101 -10.42 18.44 1.32
N ALA A 102 -10.61 17.23 0.80
CA ALA A 102 -9.53 16.35 0.41
C ALA A 102 -8.56 17.00 -0.58
N MET A 103 -9.08 17.76 -1.53
CA MET A 103 -8.28 18.48 -2.53
C MET A 103 -7.35 19.55 -1.94
N ASP A 104 -7.68 20.09 -0.77
CA ASP A 104 -6.89 21.16 -0.12
C ASP A 104 -5.65 20.60 0.61
N VAL A 105 -5.66 19.31 0.92
CA VAL A 105 -4.62 18.63 1.71
C VAL A 105 -3.92 17.49 0.96
N LEU A 106 -4.30 17.22 -0.28
CA LEU A 106 -3.67 16.18 -1.07
C LEU A 106 -2.25 16.57 -1.52
N ARG A 107 -1.36 15.61 -1.54
CA ARG A 107 -0.04 15.71 -2.18
C ARG A 107 -0.11 15.06 -3.56
N SER A 108 0.13 15.84 -4.59
CA SER A 108 0.20 15.35 -5.98
C SER A 108 1.61 14.94 -6.42
N ASP A 109 2.62 15.22 -5.60
CA ASP A 109 4.04 14.96 -5.86
C ASP A 109 4.52 13.60 -5.33
N MET A 110 3.65 12.82 -4.70
CA MET A 110 4.00 11.47 -4.26
C MET A 110 4.23 10.54 -5.46
N PRO A 111 5.30 9.74 -5.43
CA PRO A 111 5.57 8.80 -6.52
C PRO A 111 4.45 7.76 -6.64
N THR A 112 4.15 7.39 -7.87
CA THR A 112 3.23 6.30 -8.20
C THR A 112 4.01 5.12 -8.78
N LEU A 113 3.42 3.94 -8.71
CA LEU A 113 4.00 2.71 -9.24
C LEU A 113 3.14 2.20 -10.41
N PRO A 114 3.68 2.12 -11.64
CA PRO A 114 3.00 1.46 -12.74
C PRO A 114 2.71 -0.02 -12.44
N ALA A 115 1.55 -0.51 -12.86
CA ALA A 115 1.11 -1.87 -12.56
C ALA A 115 1.99 -2.97 -13.19
N ASP A 116 2.63 -2.66 -14.31
CA ASP A 116 3.56 -3.52 -15.04
C ASP A 116 5.01 -3.45 -14.54
N MET A 117 5.30 -2.57 -13.58
CA MET A 117 6.62 -2.47 -12.95
C MET A 117 6.98 -3.79 -12.24
N HIS A 118 8.26 -4.17 -12.30
CA HIS A 118 8.76 -5.36 -11.64
C HIS A 118 9.21 -5.08 -10.20
N LEU A 119 9.16 -6.12 -9.36
CA LEU A 119 9.47 -6.04 -7.93
C LEU A 119 10.84 -5.40 -7.63
N PRO A 120 11.96 -5.74 -8.32
CA PRO A 120 13.26 -5.14 -8.04
C PRO A 120 13.28 -3.61 -8.23
N GLU A 121 12.58 -3.10 -9.25
CA GLU A 121 12.50 -1.66 -9.52
C GLU A 121 11.74 -0.93 -8.41
N ALA A 122 10.63 -1.51 -7.94
CA ALA A 122 9.85 -0.98 -6.84
C ALA A 122 10.64 -0.95 -5.53
N LEU A 123 11.42 -1.99 -5.24
CA LEU A 123 12.33 -2.02 -4.08
C LEU A 123 13.33 -0.86 -4.14
N GLY A 124 13.84 -0.52 -5.32
CA GLY A 124 14.70 0.65 -5.54
C GLY A 124 14.01 1.97 -5.21
N ILE A 125 12.72 2.12 -5.52
CA ILE A 125 11.94 3.31 -5.17
C ILE A 125 11.72 3.39 -3.66
N PHE A 126 11.29 2.31 -3.02
CA PHE A 126 11.05 2.26 -1.58
C PHE A 126 12.32 2.38 -0.73
N SER A 127 13.48 2.15 -1.31
CA SER A 127 14.79 2.32 -0.64
C SER A 127 15.25 3.77 -0.57
N ARG A 128 14.58 4.70 -1.26
CA ARG A 128 14.92 6.12 -1.22
C ARG A 128 14.63 6.72 0.16
N PRO A 129 15.45 7.66 0.64
CA PRO A 129 15.18 8.38 1.87
C PRO A 129 13.81 9.06 1.81
N HIS A 130 13.10 9.05 2.93
CA HIS A 130 11.76 9.66 3.08
C HIS A 130 10.68 9.14 2.12
N CYS A 131 10.87 7.96 1.52
CA CYS A 131 9.81 7.31 0.78
C CYS A 131 8.67 6.89 1.73
N ALA A 132 7.44 7.10 1.31
CA ALA A 132 6.26 6.65 2.06
C ALA A 132 6.24 5.11 2.21
N GLU A 133 5.62 4.62 3.28
CA GLU A 133 5.47 3.18 3.53
C GLU A 133 4.51 2.50 2.53
N SER A 134 3.67 3.29 1.86
CA SER A 134 2.70 2.80 0.89
C SER A 134 2.59 3.75 -0.28
N LEU A 135 2.55 3.22 -1.50
CA LEU A 135 2.45 3.97 -2.74
C LEU A 135 1.28 3.46 -3.59
N ALA A 136 0.67 4.38 -4.34
CA ALA A 136 -0.41 4.06 -5.27
C ALA A 136 0.10 3.21 -6.44
N LEU A 137 -0.60 2.12 -6.74
CA LEU A 137 -0.43 1.36 -7.97
C LEU A 137 -1.39 1.90 -9.01
N VAL A 138 -0.88 2.34 -10.15
CA VAL A 138 -1.67 2.96 -11.20
C VAL A 138 -1.54 2.22 -12.54
N ASN A 139 -2.57 2.32 -13.35
CA ASN A 139 -2.50 1.86 -14.73
C ASN A 139 -1.66 2.87 -15.54
N PRO A 140 -0.57 2.44 -16.22
CA PRO A 140 0.35 3.32 -16.92
C PRO A 140 -0.29 4.06 -18.12
N ASN A 141 -1.44 3.58 -18.63
CA ASN A 141 -2.06 4.14 -19.82
C ASN A 141 -3.12 5.22 -19.52
N ASN A 142 -3.74 5.17 -18.35
CA ASN A 142 -4.90 6.03 -18.05
C ASN A 142 -4.93 6.57 -16.62
N ASP A 143 -3.89 6.34 -15.83
CA ASP A 143 -3.73 6.77 -14.44
C ASP A 143 -4.81 6.26 -13.46
N LEU A 144 -5.57 5.22 -13.83
CA LEU A 144 -6.53 4.62 -12.91
C LEU A 144 -5.81 4.02 -11.71
N LEU A 145 -6.34 4.31 -10.52
CA LEU A 145 -5.88 3.66 -9.29
C LEU A 145 -6.29 2.19 -9.30
N LEU A 146 -5.32 1.29 -9.29
CA LEU A 146 -5.53 -0.17 -9.31
C LEU A 146 -5.35 -0.81 -7.95
N GLY A 147 -4.65 -0.15 -7.05
CA GLY A 147 -4.36 -0.69 -5.72
C GLY A 147 -3.31 0.10 -4.97
N VAL A 148 -2.80 -0.51 -3.93
CA VAL A 148 -1.72 0.02 -3.10
C VAL A 148 -0.63 -1.02 -2.92
N VAL A 149 0.61 -0.57 -2.99
CA VAL A 149 1.79 -1.38 -2.69
C VAL A 149 2.39 -0.90 -1.38
N ASN A 150 2.52 -1.80 -0.42
CA ASN A 150 3.15 -1.52 0.86
C ASN A 150 4.59 -2.03 0.85
N LYS A 151 5.50 -1.24 1.38
CA LYS A 151 6.92 -1.59 1.51
C LYS A 151 7.12 -2.92 2.25
N THR A 152 6.41 -3.11 3.35
CA THR A 152 6.45 -4.35 4.14
C THR A 152 6.04 -5.56 3.31
N ASP A 153 5.00 -5.42 2.49
CA ASP A 153 4.50 -6.49 1.64
C ASP A 153 5.55 -6.92 0.60
N LEU A 154 6.27 -5.96 0.00
CA LEU A 154 7.35 -6.26 -0.93
C LEU A 154 8.50 -7.03 -0.27
N TYR A 155 8.90 -6.65 0.94
CA TYR A 155 9.94 -7.37 1.68
C TYR A 155 9.50 -8.79 2.07
N LEU A 156 8.24 -9.00 2.40
CA LEU A 156 7.72 -10.34 2.68
C LEU A 156 7.76 -11.22 1.44
N VAL A 157 7.33 -10.70 0.28
CA VAL A 157 7.40 -11.42 -1.00
C VAL A 157 8.85 -11.75 -1.36
N LEU A 158 9.76 -10.78 -1.25
CA LEU A 158 11.18 -10.98 -1.48
C LEU A 158 11.75 -12.10 -0.60
N SER A 159 11.46 -12.06 0.70
CA SER A 159 11.93 -13.05 1.67
C SER A 159 11.43 -14.46 1.34
N GLU A 160 10.18 -14.58 0.92
CA GLU A 160 9.60 -15.88 0.57
C GLU A 160 10.22 -16.45 -0.72
N ILE A 161 10.43 -15.64 -1.74
CA ILE A 161 11.09 -16.06 -2.99
C ILE A 161 12.52 -16.52 -2.70
N MET A 162 13.30 -15.71 -1.96
CA MET A 162 14.69 -16.06 -1.61
C MET A 162 14.78 -17.33 -0.76
N ARG A 163 13.81 -17.58 0.11
CA ARG A 163 13.72 -18.81 0.90
C ARG A 163 13.52 -20.03 0.02
N ARG A 164 12.68 -19.93 -1.02
CA ARG A 164 12.40 -21.03 -1.96
C ARG A 164 13.60 -21.32 -2.87
N GLU A 165 14.28 -20.28 -3.35
CA GLU A 165 15.50 -20.46 -4.17
C GLU A 165 16.62 -21.17 -3.42
N LYS A 166 16.72 -21.01 -2.09
CA LYS A 166 17.72 -21.74 -1.27
C LYS A 166 17.38 -23.19 -0.99
N LEU A 167 16.14 -23.61 -1.23
CA LEU A 167 15.67 -24.99 -0.99
C LEU A 167 15.70 -25.85 -2.26
N GLN A 168 16.02 -25.26 -3.42
CA GLN A 168 16.27 -25.95 -4.69
C GLN A 168 17.75 -26.24 -4.89
#